data_727756c2168b1e66207a8d2fdb78dd6c
#
_entry.id   727756c2168b1e66207a8d2fdb78dd6c
#
_cell.length_a   1.000
_cell.length_b   1.000
_cell.length_c   1.000
_cell.angle_alpha   90.00
_cell.angle_beta   90.00
_cell.angle_gamma   90.00
#
_symmetry.space_group_name_H-M   'P 1'
#
loop_
_entity.id
_entity.type
_entity.pdbx_description
1 polymer ?
#
loop_
_entity_poly.entity_id
_entity_poly.type
_entity_poly.pdbx_seq_one_letter_code
_entity_poly.pdbx_strand_id
1 'polypeptide(L)'
;MNIDEYIKFDDLNKQFTIPSGTYSYSDVVRVSVLNEKAKYKGKGVPFTAILPSGPLPSGILQDPYLFVGVKIVLKDETILTIYVSKEKTMVNTNQYIQDRKVAEKIKEVIKDVCEI
;
A
#
# COMPACT_ATOMS: atom_id res chain seq x y z
N MET A 1 0.34 17.24 -1.37
CA MET A 1 0.67 15.96 -0.70
C MET A 1 1.92 15.36 -1.33
N ASN A 2 2.95 15.19 -0.54
CA ASN A 2 4.25 14.70 -1.02
C ASN A 2 4.37 13.19 -0.80
N ILE A 3 4.59 12.43 -1.87
CA ILE A 3 4.75 10.97 -1.82
C ILE A 3 6.19 10.52 -2.10
N ASP A 4 7.12 11.48 -2.26
CA ASP A 4 8.51 11.18 -2.67
C ASP A 4 9.27 10.33 -1.64
N GLU A 5 8.86 10.35 -0.37
CA GLU A 5 9.49 9.50 0.64
C GLU A 5 9.12 8.02 0.49
N TYR A 6 8.06 7.71 -0.26
CA TYR A 6 7.59 6.35 -0.47
C TYR A 6 7.94 5.80 -1.85
N ILE A 7 7.87 6.65 -2.88
CA ILE A 7 8.06 6.23 -4.25
C ILE A 7 8.57 7.40 -5.10
N LYS A 8 9.50 7.12 -5.99
CA LYS A 8 10.03 8.10 -6.94
C LYS A 8 9.80 7.60 -8.36
N PHE A 9 9.34 8.48 -9.23
CA PHE A 9 9.03 8.15 -10.62
C PHE A 9 10.06 8.73 -11.56
N ASP A 10 10.48 7.93 -12.54
CA ASP A 10 11.38 8.34 -13.62
C ASP A 10 10.65 8.15 -14.94
N ASP A 11 9.96 9.20 -15.40
CA ASP A 11 9.17 9.13 -16.62
C ASP A 11 10.01 9.01 -17.87
N LEU A 12 11.26 9.47 -17.82
CA LEU A 12 12.17 9.36 -18.95
C LEU A 12 12.49 7.89 -19.26
N ASN A 13 12.81 7.13 -18.22
CA ASN A 13 13.15 5.71 -18.35
C ASN A 13 11.96 4.77 -18.10
N LYS A 14 10.78 5.34 -17.83
CA LYS A 14 9.54 4.58 -17.57
C LYS A 14 9.71 3.57 -16.45
N GLN A 15 10.24 4.03 -15.33
CA GLN A 15 10.46 3.17 -14.16
C GLN A 15 10.22 3.95 -12.87
N PHE A 16 10.02 3.20 -11.78
CA PHE A 16 9.84 3.78 -10.46
C PHE A 16 10.74 3.08 -9.44
N THR A 17 11.08 3.82 -8.38
CA THR A 17 11.91 3.29 -7.29
C THR A 17 11.13 3.35 -5.98
N ILE A 18 11.12 2.23 -5.26
CA ILE A 18 10.60 2.09 -3.91
C ILE A 18 11.71 1.51 -3.03
N PRO A 19 11.54 1.41 -1.71
CA PRO A 19 12.64 0.91 -0.86
C PRO A 19 13.21 -0.45 -1.27
N SER A 20 12.40 -1.33 -1.88
CA SER A 20 12.89 -2.65 -2.30
C SER A 20 13.65 -2.64 -3.62
N GLY A 21 13.57 -1.59 -4.43
CA GLY A 21 14.27 -1.53 -5.70
C GLY A 21 13.60 -0.67 -6.76
N THR A 22 14.07 -0.81 -8.00
CA THR A 22 13.56 -0.09 -9.17
C THR A 22 12.88 -1.06 -10.12
N TYR A 23 11.71 -0.65 -10.63
CA TYR A 23 10.85 -1.50 -11.44
C TYR A 23 10.29 -0.71 -12.62
N SER A 24 10.00 -1.42 -13.72
CA SER A 24 9.49 -0.83 -14.94
C SER A 24 7.98 -0.58 -14.86
N TYR A 25 7.50 0.54 -15.41
CA TYR A 25 6.06 0.82 -15.48
C TYR A 25 5.31 -0.30 -16.21
N SER A 26 5.92 -0.85 -17.27
CA SER A 26 5.28 -1.89 -18.08
C SER A 26 5.10 -3.23 -17.36
N ASP A 27 5.76 -3.43 -16.23
CA ASP A 27 5.65 -4.67 -15.47
C ASP A 27 4.48 -4.68 -14.49
N VAL A 28 3.87 -3.53 -14.23
CA VAL A 28 2.78 -3.43 -13.27
C VAL A 28 1.46 -3.90 -13.87
N VAL A 29 0.82 -4.85 -13.20
CA VAL A 29 -0.47 -5.40 -13.61
C VAL A 29 -1.60 -4.79 -12.80
N ARG A 30 -1.38 -4.62 -11.49
CA ARG A 30 -2.44 -4.18 -10.58
C ARG A 30 -1.85 -3.46 -9.39
N VAL A 31 -2.59 -2.47 -8.87
CA VAL A 31 -2.23 -1.76 -7.64
C VAL A 31 -3.48 -1.61 -6.78
N SER A 32 -3.33 -1.82 -5.47
CA SER A 32 -4.43 -1.76 -4.51
C SER A 32 -3.97 -1.11 -3.21
N VAL A 33 -4.89 -0.42 -2.53
CA VAL A 33 -4.64 0.08 -1.17
C VAL A 33 -5.33 -0.85 -0.20
N LEU A 34 -4.59 -1.38 0.76
CA LEU A 34 -5.10 -2.38 1.69
C LEU A 34 -4.66 -2.07 3.13
N ASN A 35 -5.44 -2.57 4.07
CA ASN A 35 -5.15 -2.49 5.50
C ASN A 35 -4.66 -3.86 5.98
N GLU A 36 -3.37 -4.00 6.24
CA GLU A 36 -2.84 -5.26 6.75
C GLU A 36 -2.92 -5.29 8.27
N LYS A 37 -3.42 -6.39 8.83
CA LYS A 37 -3.45 -6.58 10.29
C LYS A 37 -2.03 -6.45 10.85
N ALA A 38 -1.87 -5.61 11.89
CA ALA A 38 -0.56 -5.22 12.39
C ALA A 38 0.29 -6.42 12.81
N LYS A 39 -0.29 -7.40 13.49
CA LYS A 39 0.46 -8.56 13.96
C LYS A 39 0.95 -9.49 12.86
N TYR A 40 0.45 -9.32 11.62
CA TYR A 40 0.86 -10.14 10.48
C TYR A 40 1.80 -9.42 9.52
N LYS A 41 2.06 -8.12 9.73
CA LYS A 41 2.96 -7.37 8.87
C LYS A 41 4.36 -8.00 8.89
N GLY A 42 4.90 -8.26 7.69
CA GLY A 42 6.23 -8.85 7.54
C GLY A 42 6.29 -10.35 7.77
N LYS A 43 5.14 -11.00 7.98
CA LYS A 43 5.07 -12.45 8.21
C LYS A 43 4.42 -13.13 7.01
N GLY A 44 5.22 -13.82 6.21
CA GLY A 44 4.72 -14.50 5.02
C GLY A 44 4.38 -13.55 3.87
N VAL A 45 3.42 -13.95 3.05
CA VAL A 45 2.98 -13.16 1.89
C VAL A 45 2.29 -11.87 2.34
N PRO A 46 2.72 -10.69 1.84
CA PRO A 46 2.12 -9.42 2.25
C PRO A 46 0.63 -9.34 1.93
N PHE A 47 -0.12 -8.65 2.79
CA PHE A 47 -1.55 -8.36 2.61
C PHE A 47 -2.45 -9.58 2.52
N THR A 48 -2.08 -10.70 3.15
CA THR A 48 -2.98 -11.86 3.26
C THR A 48 -3.94 -11.72 4.44
N ALA A 49 -3.54 -11.03 5.50
CA ALA A 49 -4.40 -10.78 6.66
C ALA A 49 -4.86 -9.33 6.62
N ILE A 50 -6.03 -9.09 6.03
CA ILE A 50 -6.55 -7.76 5.73
C ILE A 50 -7.69 -7.38 6.67
N LEU A 51 -7.73 -6.10 7.09
CA LEU A 51 -8.85 -5.53 7.82
C LEU A 51 -9.69 -4.67 6.88
N PRO A 52 -11.03 -4.73 6.99
CA PRO A 52 -11.90 -3.86 6.19
C PRO A 52 -11.77 -2.41 6.61
N SER A 53 -12.06 -1.48 5.69
CA SER A 53 -12.01 -0.05 5.95
C SER A 53 -13.25 0.49 6.64
N GLY A 54 -14.33 -0.28 6.65
CA GLY A 54 -15.59 0.11 7.28
C GLY A 54 -15.69 -0.29 8.74
N PRO A 55 -16.89 -0.17 9.35
CA PRO A 55 -17.11 -0.61 10.72
C PRO A 55 -16.74 -2.08 10.90
N LEU A 56 -16.03 -2.40 11.97
CA LEU A 56 -15.62 -3.77 12.25
C LEU A 56 -16.74 -4.55 12.94
N PRO A 57 -16.99 -5.81 12.54
CA PRO A 57 -17.88 -6.67 13.28
C PRO A 57 -17.40 -6.87 14.72
N SER A 58 -18.32 -7.03 15.65
CA SER A 58 -18.00 -7.09 17.08
C SER A 58 -17.00 -8.18 17.47
N GLY A 59 -16.90 -9.26 16.71
CA GLY A 59 -15.95 -10.34 16.99
C GLY A 59 -14.51 -10.07 16.55
N ILE A 60 -14.25 -8.97 15.86
CA ILE A 60 -12.92 -8.66 15.31
C ILE A 60 -12.15 -7.69 16.20
N LEU A 61 -12.76 -7.18 17.26
CA LEU A 61 -12.23 -6.08 18.07
C LEU A 61 -11.04 -6.46 18.97
N GLN A 62 -10.61 -7.71 18.96
CA GLN A 62 -9.48 -8.13 19.82
C GLN A 62 -8.14 -7.56 19.39
N ASP A 63 -7.98 -7.22 18.09
CA ASP A 63 -6.75 -6.61 17.59
C ASP A 63 -7.10 -5.69 16.42
N PRO A 64 -7.51 -4.44 16.71
CA PRO A 64 -7.98 -3.52 15.68
C PRO A 64 -6.83 -2.80 14.94
N TYR A 65 -5.59 -3.07 15.30
CA TYR A 65 -4.45 -2.35 14.74
C TYR A 65 -4.08 -2.86 13.34
N LEU A 66 -3.66 -1.92 12.51
CA LEU A 66 -3.31 -2.21 11.12
C LEU A 66 -2.19 -1.29 10.61
N PHE A 67 -1.64 -1.65 9.46
CA PHE A 67 -0.79 -0.79 8.66
C PHE A 67 -1.45 -0.56 7.30
N VAL A 68 -1.63 0.70 6.92
CA VAL A 68 -2.10 1.06 5.58
C VAL A 68 -0.94 0.90 4.61
N GLY A 69 -1.17 0.21 3.51
CA GLY A 69 -0.13 0.01 2.51
C GLY A 69 -0.68 -0.06 1.10
N VAL A 70 0.25 -0.01 0.15
CA VAL A 70 -0.03 -0.15 -1.28
C VAL A 70 0.58 -1.47 -1.73
N LYS A 71 -0.24 -2.29 -2.37
CA LYS A 71 0.17 -3.58 -2.94
C LYS A 71 0.27 -3.40 -4.45
N ILE A 72 1.42 -3.73 -5.01
CA ILE A 72 1.67 -3.68 -6.46
C ILE A 72 1.94 -5.10 -6.92
N VAL A 73 1.21 -5.56 -7.93
CA VAL A 73 1.40 -6.89 -8.52
C VAL A 73 2.04 -6.74 -9.89
N LEU A 74 3.15 -7.44 -10.11
CA LEU A 74 3.88 -7.43 -11.38
C LEU A 74 3.45 -8.60 -12.26
N LYS A 75 3.85 -8.57 -13.53
CA LYS A 75 3.49 -9.59 -14.55
C LYS A 75 3.94 -11.00 -14.17
N ASP A 76 5.05 -11.13 -13.43
CA ASP A 76 5.56 -12.42 -12.97
C ASP A 76 4.98 -12.84 -11.62
N GLU A 77 3.88 -12.19 -11.20
CA GLU A 77 3.19 -12.42 -9.93
C GLU A 77 3.96 -11.93 -8.70
N THR A 78 5.09 -11.25 -8.88
CA THR A 78 5.82 -10.63 -7.77
C THR A 78 4.94 -9.58 -7.11
N ILE A 79 4.91 -9.58 -5.77
CA ILE A 79 4.17 -8.61 -4.98
C ILE A 79 5.16 -7.62 -4.38
N LEU A 80 4.96 -6.34 -4.70
CA LEU A 80 5.71 -5.25 -4.09
C LEU A 80 4.82 -4.57 -3.06
N THR A 81 5.42 -4.04 -2.00
CA THR A 81 4.68 -3.39 -0.93
C THR A 81 5.29 -2.03 -0.61
N ILE A 82 4.41 -1.07 -0.34
CA ILE A 82 4.78 0.23 0.20
C ILE A 82 3.92 0.43 1.45
N TYR A 83 4.51 0.37 2.63
CA TYR A 83 3.76 0.64 3.86
C TYR A 83 3.78 2.14 4.12
N VAL A 84 2.60 2.75 4.07
CA VAL A 84 2.43 4.18 4.34
C VAL A 84 2.42 4.45 5.83
N SER A 85 1.74 3.59 6.60
CA SER A 85 1.71 3.72 8.05
C SER A 85 3.08 3.41 8.63
N LYS A 86 3.68 4.38 9.30
CA LYS A 86 4.99 4.20 9.97
C LYS A 86 4.85 3.46 11.28
N GLU A 87 3.66 3.56 11.88
CA GLU A 87 3.29 2.87 13.11
C GLU A 87 1.91 2.26 12.94
N LYS A 88 1.58 1.25 13.75
CA LYS A 88 0.25 0.65 13.71
C LYS A 88 -0.81 1.70 14.04
N THR A 89 -1.94 1.64 13.35
CA THR A 89 -3.03 2.59 13.51
C THR A 89 -4.37 1.86 13.53
N MET A 90 -5.45 2.61 13.74
CA MET A 90 -6.81 2.06 13.80
C MET A 90 -7.71 2.77 12.81
N VAL A 91 -8.69 2.04 12.24
CA VAL A 91 -9.71 2.62 11.37
C VAL A 91 -10.40 3.80 12.06
N ASN A 92 -10.68 4.85 11.29
CA ASN A 92 -11.37 6.06 11.71
C ASN A 92 -10.59 6.98 12.67
N THR A 93 -9.29 6.73 12.89
CA THR A 93 -8.45 7.71 13.57
C THR A 93 -7.93 8.74 12.55
N ASN A 94 -7.49 9.90 13.03
CA ASN A 94 -6.92 10.92 12.14
C ASN A 94 -5.68 10.40 11.40
N GLN A 95 -4.84 9.63 12.09
CA GLN A 95 -3.65 9.05 11.47
C GLN A 95 -4.03 8.08 10.34
N TYR A 96 -5.02 7.22 10.57
CA TYR A 96 -5.52 6.30 9.56
C TYR A 96 -6.02 7.06 8.33
N ILE A 97 -6.83 8.10 8.54
CA ILE A 97 -7.38 8.90 7.43
C ILE A 97 -6.25 9.52 6.61
N GLN A 98 -5.23 10.06 7.25
CA GLN A 98 -4.08 10.64 6.55
C GLN A 98 -3.29 9.57 5.80
N ASP A 99 -3.04 8.43 6.42
CA ASP A 99 -2.32 7.33 5.78
C ASP A 99 -3.06 6.83 4.55
N ARG A 100 -4.40 6.72 4.64
CA ARG A 100 -5.23 6.33 3.49
C ARG A 100 -5.15 7.34 2.35
N LYS A 101 -5.15 8.65 2.66
CA LYS A 101 -5.03 9.69 1.64
C LYS A 101 -3.70 9.57 0.89
N VAL A 102 -2.62 9.35 1.61
CA VAL A 102 -1.30 9.18 0.99
C VAL A 102 -1.27 7.93 0.12
N ALA A 103 -1.78 6.80 0.63
CA ALA A 103 -1.80 5.54 -0.09
C ALA A 103 -2.65 5.64 -1.37
N GLU A 104 -3.83 6.28 -1.29
CA GLU A 104 -4.69 6.47 -2.46
C GLU A 104 -4.02 7.36 -3.50
N LYS A 105 -3.28 8.38 -3.07
CA LYS A 105 -2.52 9.23 -3.99
C LYS A 105 -1.43 8.44 -4.71
N ILE A 106 -0.70 7.61 -3.99
CA ILE A 106 0.33 6.73 -4.59
C ILE A 106 -0.32 5.81 -5.63
N LYS A 107 -1.45 5.18 -5.28
CA LYS A 107 -2.19 4.32 -6.20
C LYS A 107 -2.61 5.06 -7.46
N GLU A 108 -3.17 6.27 -7.32
CA GLU A 108 -3.60 7.09 -8.47
C GLU A 108 -2.43 7.35 -9.42
N VAL A 109 -1.28 7.79 -8.87
CA VAL A 109 -0.13 8.12 -9.72
C VAL A 109 0.40 6.86 -10.41
N ILE A 110 0.48 5.73 -9.72
CA ILE A 110 0.93 4.47 -10.32
C ILE A 110 -0.01 4.06 -11.47
N LYS A 111 -1.32 4.12 -11.25
CA LYS A 111 -2.29 3.78 -12.28
C LYS A 111 -2.16 4.68 -13.50
N ASP A 112 -1.91 5.97 -13.27
CA ASP A 112 -1.76 6.95 -14.32
C ASP A 112 -0.50 6.71 -15.16
N VAL A 113 0.67 6.61 -14.51
CA VAL A 113 1.94 6.44 -15.24
C VAL A 113 2.09 5.05 -15.86
N CYS A 114 1.48 4.03 -15.26
CA CYS A 114 1.51 2.66 -15.78
C CYS A 114 0.35 2.37 -16.74
N GLU A 115 -0.57 3.31 -16.92
CA GLU A 115 -1.71 3.20 -17.84
C GLU A 115 -2.58 1.97 -17.56
N ILE A 116 -2.93 1.78 -16.30
CA ILE A 116 -3.77 0.65 -15.90
C ILE A 116 -5.09 1.06 -15.21
#